data_a6e4170c8df46a7d92162682a9a44398
#
_entry.id   a6e4170c8df46a7d92162682a9a44398
#
_cell.length_a   1.000
_cell.length_b   1.000
_cell.length_c   1.000
_cell.angle_alpha   90.00
_cell.angle_beta   90.00
_cell.angle_gamma   90.00
#
_symmetry.space_group_name_H-M   'P 1'
#
loop_
_entity.id
_entity.type
_entity.pdbx_description
1 polymer ?
#
loop_
_entity_poly.entity_id
_entity_poly.type
_entity_poly.pdbx_seq_one_letter_code
_entity_poly.pdbx_strand_id
1 'polypeptide(L)'
;MGKVYKVEKVRSTFHTFHDYLNFCGEKKDDRLFTIYNNMVHNLSHQKNFSREDFITAFQKENKNKRKDSGRYNFQKLLENGDIYRVGRNSYHIAEDSKRNYSYQYSELSLDLAKKIEEQYPELDFRIFELVQLNEFVNHQIAHNVIFASVESGLGTYVFDSLKEQYTGKILLNPSVETFHQYWSDDMIIIKKLISESPKGERAVWETKLEKMLVDLVADKLLLSCVSRGE
;
A
#
# COMPACT_ATOMS: atom_id res chain seq x y z
N MET A 1 25.75 -18.41 1.60
CA MET A 1 24.75 -17.62 0.88
C MET A 1 23.29 -18.07 1.05
N GLY A 2 22.99 -19.21 1.70
CA GLY A 2 21.63 -19.75 1.81
C GLY A 2 20.76 -19.25 2.99
N LYS A 3 21.32 -18.52 3.96
CA LYS A 3 20.57 -18.10 5.16
C LYS A 3 19.77 -16.78 5.00
N VAL A 4 20.21 -15.87 4.15
CA VAL A 4 19.56 -14.56 3.96
C VAL A 4 18.21 -14.71 3.24
N TYR A 5 18.14 -15.56 2.21
CA TYR A 5 16.89 -15.79 1.47
C TYR A 5 15.77 -16.43 2.30
N LYS A 6 16.12 -17.17 3.34
CA LYS A 6 15.13 -17.82 4.20
C LYS A 6 14.45 -16.84 5.17
N VAL A 7 15.15 -15.80 5.58
CA VAL A 7 14.62 -14.77 6.49
C VAL A 7 13.63 -13.83 5.81
N GLU A 8 13.89 -13.42 4.55
CA GLU A 8 12.98 -12.57 3.79
C GLU A 8 11.67 -13.30 3.43
N LYS A 9 11.76 -14.58 3.04
CA LYS A 9 10.57 -15.37 2.70
C LYS A 9 9.69 -15.67 3.92
N VAL A 10 10.27 -15.76 5.11
CA VAL A 10 9.55 -15.98 6.37
C VAL A 10 8.83 -14.70 6.82
N ARG A 11 9.44 -13.49 6.63
CA ARG A 11 8.79 -12.21 6.94
C ARG A 11 7.49 -11.96 6.18
N SER A 12 7.38 -12.44 4.96
CA SER A 12 6.17 -12.27 4.13
C SER A 12 5.00 -13.19 4.54
N THR A 13 5.25 -14.20 5.39
CA THR A 13 4.26 -15.21 5.78
C THR A 13 3.65 -14.95 7.17
N PHE A 14 4.30 -14.15 8.01
CA PHE A 14 3.84 -13.86 9.36
C PHE A 14 3.27 -12.45 9.45
N HIS A 15 2.03 -12.36 9.90
CA HIS A 15 1.28 -11.11 9.95
C HIS A 15 1.68 -10.21 11.13
N THR A 16 2.37 -10.76 12.15
CA THR A 16 2.87 -10.02 13.31
C THR A 16 4.25 -10.53 13.73
N PHE A 17 5.03 -9.68 14.39
CA PHE A 17 6.27 -10.06 15.03
C PHE A 17 6.05 -11.19 16.07
N HIS A 18 4.88 -11.22 16.70
CA HIS A 18 4.45 -12.26 17.62
C HIS A 18 4.35 -13.64 16.94
N ASP A 19 3.78 -13.70 15.73
CA ASP A 19 3.67 -14.94 14.94
C ASP A 19 5.05 -15.44 14.52
N TYR A 20 5.95 -14.53 14.16
CA TYR A 20 7.33 -14.85 13.82
C TYR A 20 8.10 -15.44 14.99
N LEU A 21 8.00 -14.87 16.20
CA LEU A 21 8.65 -15.36 17.40
C LEU A 21 8.11 -16.72 17.87
N ASN A 22 6.80 -16.92 17.76
CA ASN A 22 6.17 -18.21 18.07
C ASN A 22 6.66 -19.33 17.13
N PHE A 23 6.90 -18.99 15.84
CA PHE A 23 7.41 -19.94 14.86
C PHE A 23 8.89 -20.27 15.05
N CYS A 24 9.72 -19.31 15.39
CA CYS A 24 11.16 -19.50 15.54
C CYS A 24 11.55 -20.24 16.83
N GLY A 25 10.61 -20.46 17.76
CA GLY A 25 10.89 -21.15 19.03
C GLY A 25 11.88 -20.41 19.93
N GLU A 26 12.20 -19.15 19.62
CA GLU A 26 13.03 -18.31 20.47
C GLU A 26 12.24 -17.95 21.74
N LYS A 27 12.86 -18.16 22.90
CA LYS A 27 12.30 -17.72 24.18
C LYS A 27 11.98 -16.23 24.05
N LYS A 28 10.71 -15.89 24.13
CA LYS A 28 10.24 -14.50 24.22
C LYS A 28 11.11 -13.77 25.21
N ASP A 29 11.67 -12.64 24.80
CA ASP A 29 12.07 -11.64 25.77
C ASP A 29 10.77 -10.99 26.30
N ASP A 30 10.09 -11.73 27.22
CA ASP A 30 8.84 -11.32 27.86
C ASP A 30 8.92 -9.90 28.43
N ARG A 31 10.15 -9.43 28.68
CA ARG A 31 10.42 -8.07 29.17
C ARG A 31 10.24 -7.01 28.08
N LEU A 32 10.66 -7.28 26.84
CA LEU A 32 10.44 -6.33 25.72
C LEU A 32 8.97 -6.23 25.37
N PHE A 33 8.28 -7.35 25.37
CA PHE A 33 6.85 -7.41 25.13
C PHE A 33 6.04 -6.68 26.23
N THR A 34 6.39 -6.88 27.50
CA THR A 34 5.77 -6.17 28.63
C THR A 34 6.04 -4.66 28.55
N ILE A 35 7.28 -4.27 28.23
CA ILE A 35 7.65 -2.87 28.05
C ILE A 35 6.87 -2.25 26.88
N TYR A 36 6.75 -2.94 25.76
CA TYR A 36 5.99 -2.50 24.59
C TYR A 36 4.51 -2.28 24.95
N ASN A 37 3.85 -3.28 25.56
CA ASN A 37 2.43 -3.18 25.91
C ASN A 37 2.14 -2.05 26.91
N ASN A 38 2.96 -1.88 27.92
CA ASN A 38 2.81 -0.80 28.90
C ASN A 38 3.03 0.57 28.28
N MET A 39 3.95 0.67 27.33
CA MET A 39 4.22 1.91 26.60
C MET A 39 3.15 2.23 25.59
N VAL A 40 2.64 1.22 24.86
CA VAL A 40 1.47 1.36 23.99
C VAL A 40 0.31 1.93 24.79
N HIS A 41 0.04 1.40 25.98
CA HIS A 41 -1.01 1.90 26.86
C HIS A 41 -0.78 3.36 27.31
N ASN A 42 0.46 3.74 27.65
CA ASN A 42 0.79 5.08 28.14
C ASN A 42 0.88 6.14 27.02
N LEU A 43 1.22 5.73 25.79
CA LEU A 43 1.38 6.63 24.62
C LEU A 43 0.21 6.54 23.64
N SER A 44 -0.71 5.57 23.78
CA SER A 44 -1.85 5.37 22.89
C SER A 44 -2.80 6.56 22.84
N HIS A 45 -2.80 7.42 23.87
CA HIS A 45 -3.57 8.68 23.87
C HIS A 45 -2.91 9.80 23.06
N GLN A 46 -1.66 9.63 22.61
CA GLN A 46 -0.93 10.62 21.81
C GLN A 46 -0.79 10.08 20.38
N LYS A 47 -1.33 10.82 19.41
CA LYS A 47 -1.20 10.45 17.99
C LYS A 47 0.27 10.31 17.56
N ASN A 48 1.17 11.13 18.09
CA ASN A 48 2.61 11.10 17.87
C ASN A 48 3.35 11.38 19.16
N PHE A 49 4.53 10.79 19.33
CA PHE A 49 5.41 10.99 20.49
C PHE A 49 6.86 11.25 20.06
N SER A 50 7.61 11.95 20.90
CA SER A 50 9.03 12.16 20.70
C SER A 50 9.89 11.04 21.30
N ARG A 51 11.16 11.00 20.93
CA ARG A 51 12.13 10.07 21.56
C ARG A 51 12.24 10.31 23.07
N GLU A 52 12.10 11.55 23.52
CA GLU A 52 12.15 11.91 24.94
C GLU A 52 10.91 11.44 25.69
N ASP A 53 9.74 11.55 25.09
CA ASP A 53 8.48 11.03 25.65
C ASP A 53 8.59 9.54 25.89
N PHE A 54 9.14 8.82 24.91
CA PHE A 54 9.43 7.39 25.03
C PHE A 54 10.36 7.09 26.20
N ILE A 55 11.52 7.75 26.27
CA ILE A 55 12.51 7.51 27.35
C ILE A 55 11.90 7.83 28.71
N THR A 56 11.10 8.88 28.80
CA THR A 56 10.42 9.27 30.02
C THR A 56 9.38 8.23 30.47
N ALA A 57 8.56 7.74 29.55
CA ALA A 57 7.60 6.68 29.80
C ALA A 57 8.31 5.39 30.25
N PHE A 58 9.38 5.02 29.55
CA PHE A 58 10.20 3.86 29.88
C PHE A 58 10.81 3.94 31.29
N GLN A 59 11.29 5.11 31.70
CA GLN A 59 11.88 5.32 33.04
C GLN A 59 10.83 5.30 34.15
N LYS A 60 9.61 5.80 33.91
CA LYS A 60 8.52 5.73 34.91
C LYS A 60 8.21 4.30 35.31
N GLU A 61 8.26 3.38 34.37
CA GLU A 61 7.97 1.96 34.62
C GLU A 61 9.18 1.19 35.14
N ASN A 62 10.37 1.61 34.74
CA ASN A 62 11.62 0.92 35.08
C ASN A 62 12.52 1.80 35.96
N LYS A 63 12.05 2.18 37.13
CA LYS A 63 12.73 3.10 38.09
C LYS A 63 14.22 2.82 38.35
N ASN A 64 14.64 1.56 38.14
CA ASN A 64 16.04 1.12 38.43
C ASN A 64 16.90 0.96 37.16
N LYS A 65 16.40 1.27 35.94
CA LYS A 65 17.16 1.11 34.69
C LYS A 65 17.78 2.43 34.23
N ARG A 66 19.01 2.36 33.70
CA ARG A 66 19.74 3.51 33.18
C ARG A 66 19.06 4.08 31.91
N LYS A 67 19.24 5.39 31.63
CA LYS A 67 18.73 6.06 30.42
C LYS A 67 19.17 5.37 29.12
N ASP A 68 20.37 4.78 29.12
CA ASP A 68 20.92 4.06 27.97
C ASP A 68 20.12 2.81 27.62
N SER A 69 19.48 2.16 28.60
CA SER A 69 18.53 1.07 28.36
C SER A 69 17.31 1.54 27.58
N GLY A 70 16.80 2.75 27.84
CA GLY A 70 15.66 3.32 27.12
C GLY A 70 16.02 3.62 25.64
N ARG A 71 17.23 4.13 25.39
CA ARG A 71 17.73 4.39 24.02
C ARG A 71 17.89 3.09 23.23
N TYR A 72 18.44 2.08 23.84
CA TYR A 72 18.63 0.76 23.22
C TYR A 72 17.29 0.12 22.86
N ASN A 73 16.32 0.14 23.77
CA ASN A 73 14.98 -0.43 23.51
C ASN A 73 14.24 0.37 22.43
N PHE A 74 14.36 1.70 22.44
CA PHE A 74 13.81 2.54 21.39
C PHE A 74 14.34 2.17 20.00
N GLN A 75 15.66 1.97 19.91
CA GLN A 75 16.30 1.59 18.64
C GLN A 75 15.82 0.19 18.18
N LYS A 76 15.72 -0.77 19.11
CA LYS A 76 15.18 -2.11 18.81
C LYS A 76 13.75 -2.06 18.30
N LEU A 77 12.87 -1.27 18.92
CA LEU A 77 11.47 -1.14 18.46
C LEU A 77 11.38 -0.51 17.07
N LEU A 78 12.29 0.43 16.72
CA LEU A 78 12.40 0.96 15.36
C LEU A 78 12.85 -0.11 14.35
N GLU A 79 13.88 -0.88 14.70
CA GLU A 79 14.43 -1.95 13.85
C GLU A 79 13.41 -3.07 13.63
N ASN A 80 12.59 -3.37 14.63
CA ASN A 80 11.53 -4.37 14.57
C ASN A 80 10.29 -3.87 13.81
N GLY A 81 10.14 -2.54 13.63
CA GLY A 81 8.94 -1.95 13.03
C GLY A 81 7.77 -1.78 14.00
N ASP A 82 7.98 -1.95 15.32
CA ASP A 82 6.97 -1.74 16.35
C ASP A 82 6.61 -0.26 16.53
N ILE A 83 7.55 0.61 16.19
CA ILE A 83 7.36 2.06 16.06
C ILE A 83 7.97 2.53 14.74
N TYR A 84 7.41 3.56 14.14
CA TYR A 84 7.93 4.14 12.90
C TYR A 84 8.03 5.67 12.98
N ARG A 85 8.96 6.23 12.21
CA ARG A 85 9.19 7.66 12.18
C ARG A 85 8.20 8.32 11.22
N VAL A 86 7.47 9.31 11.71
CA VAL A 86 6.51 10.12 10.93
C VAL A 86 6.99 11.54 10.67
N GLY A 87 8.08 11.97 11.33
CA GLY A 87 8.64 13.31 11.16
C GLY A 87 9.93 13.52 11.92
N ARG A 88 10.43 14.76 11.98
CA ARG A 88 11.62 15.10 12.76
C ARG A 88 11.32 14.92 14.25
N ASN A 89 12.00 13.95 14.89
CA ASN A 89 11.78 13.55 16.30
C ASN A 89 10.32 13.23 16.63
N SER A 90 9.55 12.75 15.65
CA SER A 90 8.15 12.38 15.79
C SER A 90 7.97 10.94 15.34
N TYR A 91 7.38 10.12 16.20
CA TYR A 91 7.22 8.68 16.03
C TYR A 91 5.79 8.27 16.32
N HIS A 92 5.39 7.17 15.73
CA HIS A 92 4.08 6.56 15.92
C HIS A 92 4.24 5.09 16.28
N ILE A 93 3.36 4.58 17.12
CA ILE A 93 3.31 3.16 17.44
C ILE A 93 2.65 2.45 16.27
N ALA A 94 3.27 1.37 15.79
CA ALA A 94 2.62 0.48 14.83
C ALA A 94 1.46 -0.21 15.57
N GLU A 95 0.26 0.30 15.38
CA GLU A 95 -0.93 -0.37 15.87
C GLU A 95 -1.06 -1.70 15.13
N ASP A 96 -1.38 -2.78 15.86
CA ASP A 96 -1.72 -4.10 15.29
C ASP A 96 -3.02 -4.06 14.44
N SER A 97 -3.70 -2.94 14.42
CA SER A 97 -4.77 -2.72 13.46
C SER A 97 -4.15 -2.65 12.08
N LYS A 98 -4.25 -3.74 11.33
CA LYS A 98 -4.08 -3.73 9.88
C LYS A 98 -4.87 -2.54 9.35
N ARG A 99 -4.21 -1.42 9.08
CA ARG A 99 -4.81 -0.35 8.30
C ARG A 99 -4.94 -0.92 6.90
N ASN A 100 -6.03 -1.64 6.67
CA ASN A 100 -6.35 -2.08 5.34
C ASN A 100 -6.52 -0.82 4.51
N TYR A 101 -5.67 -0.66 3.51
CA TYR A 101 -5.86 0.38 2.50
C TYR A 101 -7.25 0.21 1.92
N SER A 102 -8.06 1.25 2.01
CA SER A 102 -9.38 1.27 1.37
C SER A 102 -9.53 2.60 0.65
N TYR A 103 -9.92 2.52 -0.59
CA TYR A 103 -10.15 3.67 -1.45
C TYR A 103 -11.62 3.74 -1.87
N GLN A 104 -12.15 4.96 -1.96
CA GLN A 104 -13.50 5.19 -2.48
C GLN A 104 -13.39 5.57 -3.95
N TYR A 105 -13.71 4.62 -4.81
CA TYR A 105 -13.66 4.81 -6.27
C TYR A 105 -14.68 5.83 -6.75
N SER A 106 -14.35 6.53 -7.84
CA SER A 106 -15.24 7.46 -8.52
C SER A 106 -16.46 6.74 -9.12
N GLU A 107 -17.53 7.48 -9.37
CA GLU A 107 -18.72 6.94 -10.04
C GLU A 107 -18.38 6.35 -11.42
N LEU A 108 -17.44 6.97 -12.14
CA LEU A 108 -16.98 6.49 -13.42
C LEU A 108 -16.30 5.13 -13.34
N SER A 109 -15.45 4.92 -12.35
CA SER A 109 -14.79 3.62 -12.12
C SER A 109 -15.77 2.55 -11.69
N LEU A 110 -16.76 2.90 -10.87
CA LEU A 110 -17.82 1.97 -10.45
C LEU A 110 -18.70 1.57 -11.63
N ASP A 111 -19.09 2.52 -12.49
CA ASP A 111 -19.85 2.25 -13.72
C ASP A 111 -19.05 1.37 -14.69
N LEU A 112 -17.76 1.69 -14.87
CA LEU A 112 -16.85 0.89 -15.70
C LEU A 112 -16.74 -0.56 -15.18
N ALA A 113 -16.53 -0.74 -13.87
CA ALA A 113 -16.44 -2.06 -13.25
C ALA A 113 -17.73 -2.87 -13.48
N LYS A 114 -18.88 -2.25 -13.21
CA LYS A 114 -20.19 -2.87 -13.39
C LYS A 114 -20.42 -3.32 -14.84
N LYS A 115 -20.08 -2.49 -15.82
CA LYS A 115 -20.22 -2.83 -17.25
C LYS A 115 -19.33 -3.99 -17.66
N ILE A 116 -18.10 -4.03 -17.15
CA ILE A 116 -17.19 -5.15 -17.44
C ILE A 116 -17.72 -6.42 -16.80
N GLU A 117 -18.17 -6.40 -15.54
CA GLU A 117 -18.75 -7.56 -14.85
C GLU A 117 -20.02 -8.08 -15.51
N GLU A 118 -20.92 -7.19 -15.96
CA GLU A 118 -22.15 -7.56 -16.65
C GLU A 118 -21.89 -8.22 -18.01
N GLN A 119 -20.92 -7.73 -18.77
CA GLN A 119 -20.59 -8.25 -20.11
C GLN A 119 -19.67 -9.48 -20.05
N TYR A 120 -18.81 -9.55 -19.06
CA TYR A 120 -17.77 -10.57 -18.91
C TYR A 120 -17.68 -11.09 -17.46
N PRO A 121 -18.67 -11.85 -16.96
CA PRO A 121 -18.74 -12.24 -15.54
C PRO A 121 -17.53 -13.04 -15.00
N GLU A 122 -16.86 -13.79 -15.89
CA GLU A 122 -15.71 -14.63 -15.51
C GLU A 122 -14.37 -13.94 -15.75
N LEU A 123 -14.37 -12.68 -16.21
CA LEU A 123 -13.18 -11.96 -16.56
C LEU A 123 -12.41 -11.52 -15.32
N ASP A 124 -11.11 -11.85 -15.25
CA ASP A 124 -10.23 -11.30 -14.23
C ASP A 124 -9.70 -9.93 -14.67
N PHE A 125 -10.04 -8.89 -13.91
CA PHE A 125 -9.61 -7.52 -14.17
C PHE A 125 -9.36 -6.73 -12.89
N ARG A 126 -8.64 -5.63 -12.98
CA ARG A 126 -8.38 -4.69 -11.89
C ARG A 126 -8.55 -3.27 -12.35
N ILE A 127 -9.16 -2.44 -11.52
CA ILE A 127 -9.28 -1.00 -11.75
C ILE A 127 -8.41 -0.25 -10.75
N PHE A 128 -7.69 0.73 -11.25
CA PHE A 128 -6.86 1.65 -10.50
C PHE A 128 -7.08 3.07 -10.99
N GLU A 129 -7.30 4.02 -10.10
CA GLU A 129 -7.38 5.45 -10.40
C GLU A 129 -6.06 6.15 -10.05
N LEU A 130 -5.54 6.97 -10.95
CA LEU A 130 -4.26 7.66 -10.74
C LEU A 130 -4.27 8.52 -9.47
N VAL A 131 -5.40 9.17 -9.16
CA VAL A 131 -5.57 9.99 -7.96
C VAL A 131 -5.48 9.22 -6.64
N GLN A 132 -5.54 7.88 -6.65
CA GLN A 132 -5.27 7.06 -5.47
C GLN A 132 -3.85 7.29 -4.94
N LEU A 133 -2.91 7.68 -5.81
CA LEU A 133 -1.53 8.00 -5.42
C LEU A 133 -1.41 9.28 -4.60
N ASN A 134 -2.42 10.15 -4.57
CA ASN A 134 -2.38 11.41 -3.83
C ASN A 134 -2.13 11.25 -2.32
N GLU A 135 -2.43 10.07 -1.76
CA GLU A 135 -2.12 9.76 -0.37
C GLU A 135 -0.61 9.51 -0.13
N PHE A 136 0.16 9.25 -1.20
CA PHE A 136 1.56 8.80 -1.13
C PHE A 136 2.55 9.77 -1.76
N VAL A 137 2.08 10.72 -2.57
CA VAL A 137 2.93 11.70 -3.27
C VAL A 137 2.86 13.07 -2.61
N ASN A 138 3.95 13.84 -2.70
CA ASN A 138 4.01 15.19 -2.11
C ASN A 138 3.21 16.23 -2.93
N HIS A 139 3.09 16.03 -4.24
CA HIS A 139 2.36 16.89 -5.13
C HIS A 139 1.05 16.20 -5.54
N GLN A 140 -0.07 16.91 -5.39
CA GLN A 140 -1.36 16.34 -5.74
C GLN A 140 -1.50 16.21 -7.26
N ILE A 141 -1.91 15.03 -7.70
CA ILE A 141 -2.31 14.76 -9.07
C ILE A 141 -3.70 15.36 -9.24
N ALA A 142 -3.79 16.39 -10.09
CA ALA A 142 -5.03 17.16 -10.30
C ALA A 142 -6.01 16.47 -11.25
N HIS A 143 -5.51 15.61 -12.13
CA HIS A 143 -6.27 15.00 -13.21
C HIS A 143 -6.28 13.48 -13.07
N ASN A 144 -7.47 12.89 -13.13
CA ASN A 144 -7.60 11.46 -12.98
C ASN A 144 -7.39 10.70 -14.30
N VAL A 145 -6.80 9.52 -14.19
CA VAL A 145 -6.72 8.52 -15.26
C VAL A 145 -7.10 7.17 -14.66
N ILE A 146 -8.00 6.47 -15.31
CA ILE A 146 -8.49 5.16 -14.86
C ILE A 146 -7.78 4.07 -15.65
N PHE A 147 -7.05 3.23 -14.97
CA PHE A 147 -6.39 2.06 -15.55
C PHE A 147 -7.23 0.83 -15.31
N ALA A 148 -7.75 0.21 -16.37
CA ALA A 148 -8.42 -1.07 -16.33
C ALA A 148 -7.48 -2.15 -16.86
N SER A 149 -6.85 -2.89 -15.95
CA SER A 149 -6.00 -4.03 -16.30
C SER A 149 -6.86 -5.26 -16.46
N VAL A 150 -6.82 -5.87 -17.65
CA VAL A 150 -7.68 -6.98 -18.07
C VAL A 150 -6.84 -8.20 -18.41
N GLU A 151 -7.36 -9.37 -18.14
CA GLU A 151 -6.74 -10.66 -18.44
C GLU A 151 -6.17 -10.71 -19.87
N SER A 152 -5.02 -11.40 -20.00
CA SER A 152 -4.27 -11.48 -21.27
C SER A 152 -5.13 -12.04 -22.40
N GLY A 153 -5.15 -11.32 -23.53
CA GLY A 153 -5.89 -11.71 -24.73
C GLY A 153 -7.32 -11.15 -24.82
N LEU A 154 -7.89 -10.67 -23.72
CA LEU A 154 -9.28 -10.16 -23.69
C LEU A 154 -9.38 -8.63 -23.74
N GLY A 155 -8.27 -7.91 -23.64
CA GLY A 155 -8.27 -6.44 -23.65
C GLY A 155 -8.91 -5.80 -24.88
N THR A 156 -8.74 -6.38 -26.07
CA THR A 156 -9.37 -5.88 -27.31
C THR A 156 -10.89 -6.02 -27.27
N TYR A 157 -11.38 -7.15 -26.78
CA TYR A 157 -12.83 -7.37 -26.68
C TYR A 157 -13.48 -6.39 -25.69
N VAL A 158 -12.86 -6.19 -24.53
CA VAL A 158 -13.32 -5.21 -23.55
C VAL A 158 -13.27 -3.79 -24.12
N PHE A 159 -12.18 -3.43 -24.80
CA PHE A 159 -12.08 -2.12 -25.46
C PHE A 159 -13.17 -1.91 -26.51
N ASP A 160 -13.40 -2.89 -27.38
CA ASP A 160 -14.40 -2.79 -28.46
C ASP A 160 -15.84 -2.67 -27.90
N SER A 161 -16.13 -3.31 -26.79
CA SER A 161 -17.45 -3.21 -26.13
C SER A 161 -17.68 -1.86 -25.44
N LEU A 162 -16.62 -1.18 -25.03
CA LEU A 162 -16.69 0.07 -24.25
C LEU A 162 -16.45 1.34 -25.10
N LYS A 163 -15.75 1.24 -26.24
CA LYS A 163 -15.29 2.40 -27.02
C LYS A 163 -16.40 3.34 -27.50
N GLU A 164 -17.60 2.83 -27.75
CA GLU A 164 -18.73 3.65 -28.17
C GLU A 164 -19.31 4.47 -27.01
N GLN A 165 -19.30 3.89 -25.80
CA GLN A 165 -19.83 4.52 -24.59
C GLN A 165 -18.87 5.57 -24.03
N TYR A 166 -17.55 5.35 -24.17
CA TYR A 166 -16.50 6.25 -23.70
C TYR A 166 -15.74 6.89 -24.89
N THR A 167 -16.46 7.32 -25.92
CA THR A 167 -15.88 7.89 -27.14
C THR A 167 -14.89 9.03 -26.84
N GLY A 168 -13.67 8.90 -27.35
CA GLY A 168 -12.58 9.86 -27.16
C GLY A 168 -11.91 9.84 -25.78
N LYS A 169 -12.40 8.97 -24.87
CA LYS A 169 -11.86 8.86 -23.50
C LYS A 169 -11.27 7.48 -23.18
N ILE A 170 -11.18 6.58 -24.13
CA ILE A 170 -10.68 5.21 -23.90
C ILE A 170 -9.54 4.89 -24.88
N LEU A 171 -8.46 4.31 -24.36
CA LEU A 171 -7.32 3.83 -25.13
C LEU A 171 -6.98 2.39 -24.79
N LEU A 172 -6.51 1.62 -25.77
CA LEU A 172 -6.05 0.24 -25.60
C LEU A 172 -4.53 0.19 -25.69
N ASN A 173 -3.87 -0.22 -24.61
CA ASN A 173 -2.40 -0.37 -24.51
C ASN A 173 -1.62 0.78 -25.18
N PRO A 174 -1.89 2.05 -24.88
CA PRO A 174 -1.22 3.16 -25.56
C PRO A 174 0.27 3.17 -25.23
N SER A 175 1.09 3.64 -26.15
CA SER A 175 2.45 4.09 -25.82
C SER A 175 2.39 5.37 -25.00
N VAL A 176 3.50 5.74 -24.37
CA VAL A 176 3.60 7.00 -23.62
C VAL A 176 3.29 8.19 -24.51
N GLU A 177 3.80 8.20 -25.75
CA GLU A 177 3.57 9.25 -26.75
C GLU A 177 2.09 9.32 -27.14
N THR A 178 1.47 8.18 -27.44
CA THR A 178 0.04 8.10 -27.79
C THR A 178 -0.83 8.60 -26.65
N PHE A 179 -0.52 8.18 -25.42
CA PHE A 179 -1.23 8.65 -24.24
C PHE A 179 -1.17 10.19 -24.12
N HIS A 180 0.02 10.78 -24.25
CA HIS A 180 0.17 12.22 -24.13
C HIS A 180 -0.46 13.02 -25.28
N GLN A 181 -0.54 12.42 -26.46
CA GLN A 181 -1.20 13.04 -27.62
C GLN A 181 -2.71 13.13 -27.46
N TYR A 182 -3.33 12.09 -26.90
CA TYR A 182 -4.80 11.97 -26.76
C TYR A 182 -5.28 12.17 -25.32
N TRP A 183 -4.42 12.65 -24.46
CA TRP A 183 -4.72 12.82 -23.05
C TRP A 183 -5.95 13.71 -22.80
N SER A 184 -6.83 13.26 -21.90
CA SER A 184 -7.97 14.04 -21.40
C SER A 184 -8.27 13.63 -19.96
N ASP A 185 -8.99 14.47 -19.23
CA ASP A 185 -9.46 14.16 -17.89
C ASP A 185 -10.37 12.92 -17.88
N ASP A 186 -10.22 12.10 -16.85
CA ASP A 186 -10.99 10.86 -16.68
C ASP A 186 -10.83 9.88 -17.85
N MET A 187 -9.64 9.88 -18.46
CA MET A 187 -9.32 8.93 -19.52
C MET A 187 -9.24 7.52 -18.97
N ILE A 188 -9.79 6.56 -19.71
CA ILE A 188 -9.75 5.13 -19.41
C ILE A 188 -8.66 4.48 -20.25
N ILE A 189 -7.76 3.74 -19.60
CA ILE A 189 -6.71 2.99 -20.26
C ILE A 189 -6.93 1.50 -20.03
N ILE A 190 -7.26 0.77 -21.08
CA ILE A 190 -7.30 -0.69 -21.05
C ILE A 190 -5.88 -1.20 -21.24
N LYS A 191 -5.38 -2.02 -20.33
CA LYS A 191 -4.05 -2.63 -20.40
C LYS A 191 -4.09 -4.10 -19.96
N LYS A 192 -2.99 -4.80 -20.23
CA LYS A 192 -2.86 -6.21 -19.84
C LYS A 192 -2.69 -6.35 -18.33
N LEU A 193 -3.49 -7.21 -17.72
CA LEU A 193 -3.29 -7.65 -16.34
C LEU A 193 -2.08 -8.59 -16.25
N ILE A 194 -1.21 -8.34 -15.28
CA ILE A 194 -0.11 -9.26 -14.96
C ILE A 194 -0.71 -10.48 -14.25
N SER A 195 -0.31 -11.68 -14.66
CA SER A 195 -0.72 -12.92 -14.01
C SER A 195 -0.42 -12.89 -12.51
N GLU A 196 -1.30 -13.51 -11.73
CA GLU A 196 -1.22 -13.57 -10.25
C GLU A 196 -1.35 -12.20 -9.55
N SER A 197 -1.95 -11.21 -10.20
CA SER A 197 -2.27 -9.93 -9.56
C SER A 197 -3.20 -10.16 -8.37
N PRO A 198 -2.88 -9.57 -7.18
CA PRO A 198 -3.69 -9.75 -5.99
C PRO A 198 -5.11 -9.19 -6.20
N LYS A 199 -6.10 -9.93 -5.72
CA LYS A 199 -7.51 -9.55 -5.76
C LYS A 199 -7.83 -8.57 -4.63
N GLY A 200 -8.74 -7.64 -4.87
CA GLY A 200 -9.24 -6.72 -3.87
C GLY A 200 -9.95 -7.42 -2.72
N GLU A 201 -10.16 -6.72 -1.62
CA GLU A 201 -10.79 -7.29 -0.42
C GLU A 201 -12.31 -7.08 -0.43
N ARG A 202 -12.81 -5.92 -0.87
CA ARG A 202 -14.24 -5.60 -0.96
C ARG A 202 -14.85 -6.06 -2.28
N ALA A 203 -14.18 -5.74 -3.37
CA ALA A 203 -14.50 -6.25 -4.69
C ALA A 203 -13.24 -6.84 -5.35
N VAL A 204 -13.42 -7.91 -6.12
CA VAL A 204 -12.32 -8.64 -6.76
C VAL A 204 -11.50 -7.74 -7.69
N TRP A 205 -12.15 -6.79 -8.37
CA TRP A 205 -11.53 -5.87 -9.31
C TRP A 205 -10.79 -4.69 -8.67
N GLU A 206 -10.93 -4.45 -7.36
CA GLU A 206 -10.17 -3.40 -6.68
C GLU A 206 -8.67 -3.69 -6.68
N THR A 207 -7.87 -2.67 -6.92
CA THR A 207 -6.41 -2.81 -6.89
C THR A 207 -5.89 -2.67 -5.47
N LYS A 208 -5.10 -3.65 -4.99
CA LYS A 208 -4.41 -3.57 -3.71
C LYS A 208 -3.24 -2.57 -3.77
N LEU A 209 -2.95 -1.96 -2.61
CA LEU A 209 -1.87 -0.99 -2.46
C LEU A 209 -0.52 -1.53 -2.94
N GLU A 210 -0.18 -2.76 -2.59
CA GLU A 210 1.08 -3.38 -2.97
C GLU A 210 1.23 -3.49 -4.49
N LYS A 211 0.16 -3.88 -5.19
CA LYS A 211 0.14 -3.92 -6.64
C LYS A 211 0.32 -2.53 -7.24
N MET A 212 -0.40 -1.54 -6.73
CA MET A 212 -0.33 -0.15 -7.18
C MET A 212 1.10 0.40 -7.09
N LEU A 213 1.78 0.17 -5.95
CA LEU A 213 3.16 0.61 -5.73
C LEU A 213 4.16 -0.11 -6.64
N VAL A 214 3.97 -1.41 -6.88
CA VAL A 214 4.81 -2.18 -7.83
C VAL A 214 4.60 -1.68 -9.25
N ASP A 215 3.36 -1.47 -9.67
CA ASP A 215 3.02 -0.99 -11.00
C ASP A 215 3.57 0.43 -11.23
N LEU A 216 3.56 1.30 -10.23
CA LEU A 216 4.13 2.65 -10.31
C LEU A 216 5.62 2.64 -10.69
N VAL A 217 6.37 1.67 -10.18
CA VAL A 217 7.81 1.53 -10.47
C VAL A 217 8.07 0.78 -11.79
N ALA A 218 7.25 -0.21 -12.10
CA ALA A 218 7.47 -1.12 -13.23
C ALA A 218 6.87 -0.61 -14.54
N ASP A 219 5.81 0.19 -14.49
CA ASP A 219 5.05 0.64 -15.65
C ASP A 219 5.45 2.05 -16.08
N LYS A 220 6.12 2.14 -17.23
CA LYS A 220 6.58 3.42 -17.80
C LYS A 220 5.46 4.41 -18.08
N LEU A 221 4.29 3.92 -18.50
CA LEU A 221 3.13 4.77 -18.76
C LEU A 221 2.63 5.39 -17.46
N LEU A 222 2.45 4.58 -16.41
CA LEU A 222 2.00 5.04 -15.10
C LEU A 222 2.99 6.05 -14.51
N LEU A 223 4.29 5.76 -14.59
CA LEU A 223 5.34 6.67 -14.14
C LEU A 223 5.30 8.01 -14.89
N SER A 224 5.04 7.99 -16.22
CA SER A 224 4.93 9.20 -17.02
C SER A 224 3.71 10.07 -16.68
N CYS A 225 2.62 9.44 -16.19
CA CYS A 225 1.45 10.18 -15.73
C CYS A 225 1.73 10.96 -14.43
N VAL A 226 2.52 10.38 -13.54
CA VAL A 226 2.90 11.01 -12.25
C VAL A 226 3.92 12.13 -12.46
N SER A 227 4.94 11.90 -13.30
CA SER A 227 6.02 12.88 -13.55
C SER A 227 5.57 14.16 -14.24
N ARG A 228 4.39 14.19 -14.83
CA ARG A 228 3.84 15.39 -15.50
C ARG A 228 3.13 16.34 -14.53
N GLY A 229 2.85 15.90 -13.32
CA GLY A 229 2.30 16.73 -12.23
C GLY A 229 3.36 17.57 -11.51
N GLU A 230 4.63 17.40 -11.88
CA GLU A 230 5.76 18.23 -11.45
C GLU A 230 6.03 19.29 -12.54
#